data_4af5d7231a3f3138b249df8c0782fba3
#
_entry.id   4af5d7231a3f3138b249df8c0782fba3
#
_cell.length_a   1.000
_cell.length_b   1.000
_cell.length_c   1.000
_cell.angle_alpha   90.00
_cell.angle_beta   90.00
_cell.angle_gamma   90.00
#
_symmetry.space_group_name_H-M   'P 1'
#
loop_
_entity.id
_entity.type
_entity.pdbx_description
1 polymer ?
#
loop_
_entity_poly.entity_id
_entity_poly.type
_entity_poly.pdbx_seq_one_letter_code
_entity_poly.pdbx_strand_id
1 'polypeptide(L)'
;MKREPLAYLADIIEAGNSILEFTNNLNNESYKTNKLVKSGVERQFEIIGEALKELKNNCSEHFDKISDGQRIISFRNVIAHGYAFISDNLVWEVVTTKLPTLLKEVQKIVNSLQ
;
A
#
# COMPACT_ATOMS: atom_id res chain seq x y z
N MET A 1 10.12 15.66 -13.67
CA MET A 1 10.89 16.08 -12.49
C MET A 1 10.75 15.05 -11.38
N LYS A 2 11.87 14.68 -10.79
CA LYS A 2 11.86 13.72 -9.68
C LYS A 2 11.37 14.40 -8.40
N ARG A 3 10.50 13.73 -7.68
CA ARG A 3 10.09 14.17 -6.36
C ARG A 3 11.15 13.73 -5.34
N GLU A 4 11.19 14.43 -4.22
CA GLU A 4 12.04 14.04 -3.11
C GLU A 4 11.55 12.72 -2.51
N PRO A 5 12.46 11.87 -1.98
CA PRO A 5 12.04 10.60 -1.36
C PRO A 5 10.94 10.77 -0.31
N LEU A 6 11.02 11.80 0.51
CA LEU A 6 10.00 12.06 1.54
C LEU A 6 8.60 12.19 0.96
N ALA A 7 8.46 12.74 -0.26
CA ALA A 7 7.14 12.90 -0.87
C ALA A 7 6.51 11.55 -1.21
N TYR A 8 7.29 10.62 -1.76
CA TYR A 8 6.79 9.28 -2.05
C TYR A 8 6.44 8.54 -0.77
N LEU A 9 7.31 8.65 0.25
CA LEU A 9 7.08 7.99 1.52
C LEU A 9 5.85 8.54 2.24
N ALA A 10 5.63 9.85 2.15
CA ALA A 10 4.45 10.48 2.73
C ALA A 10 3.16 9.98 2.06
N ASP A 11 3.17 9.82 0.74
CA ASP A 11 2.01 9.29 0.03
C ASP A 11 1.69 7.86 0.49
N ILE A 12 2.71 7.04 0.70
CA ILE A 12 2.53 5.67 1.18
C ILE A 12 1.90 5.68 2.58
N ILE A 13 2.41 6.51 3.47
CA ILE A 13 1.90 6.59 4.85
C ILE A 13 0.45 7.07 4.84
N GLU A 14 0.16 8.12 4.10
CA GLU A 14 -1.19 8.67 4.04
C GLU A 14 -2.19 7.65 3.50
N ALA A 15 -1.84 6.99 2.38
CA ALA A 15 -2.71 5.98 1.79
C ALA A 15 -2.87 4.77 2.71
N GLY A 16 -1.79 4.32 3.34
CA GLY A 16 -1.85 3.21 4.27
C GLY A 16 -2.72 3.50 5.48
N ASN A 17 -2.60 4.70 6.04
CA ASN A 17 -3.43 5.11 7.17
C ASN A 17 -4.90 5.19 6.76
N SER A 18 -5.20 5.62 5.54
CA SER A 18 -6.57 5.62 5.03
C SER A 18 -7.14 4.20 5.00
N ILE A 19 -6.35 3.23 4.53
CA ILE A 19 -6.80 1.84 4.51
C ILE A 19 -7.12 1.35 5.92
N LEU A 20 -6.24 1.64 6.88
CA LEU A 20 -6.46 1.23 8.27
C LEU A 20 -7.72 1.87 8.84
N GLU A 21 -7.97 3.13 8.52
CA GLU A 21 -9.17 3.82 8.95
C GLU A 21 -10.43 3.21 8.33
N PHE A 22 -10.41 2.95 7.01
CA PHE A 22 -11.55 2.36 6.30
C PHE A 22 -11.91 0.98 6.84
N THR A 23 -10.90 0.21 7.22
CA THR A 23 -11.07 -1.19 7.65
C THR A 23 -11.18 -1.36 9.17
N ASN A 24 -11.10 -0.26 9.89
CA ASN A 24 -11.23 -0.27 11.34
C ASN A 24 -12.58 -0.89 11.73
N ASN A 25 -12.57 -1.80 12.67
CA ASN A 25 -13.78 -2.51 13.13
C ASN A 25 -14.37 -3.51 12.14
N LEU A 26 -13.69 -3.79 11.02
CA LEU A 26 -14.13 -4.82 10.09
C LEU A 26 -13.36 -6.11 10.34
N ASN A 27 -13.99 -7.22 9.97
CA ASN A 27 -13.32 -8.52 9.86
C ASN A 27 -13.39 -8.98 8.41
N ASN A 28 -12.87 -10.18 8.13
CA ASN A 28 -12.84 -10.69 6.76
C ASN A 28 -14.25 -10.76 6.15
N GLU A 29 -15.24 -11.22 6.91
CA GLU A 29 -16.60 -11.36 6.40
C GLU A 29 -17.26 -10.01 6.14
N SER A 30 -17.13 -9.05 7.05
CA SER A 30 -17.72 -7.72 6.85
C SER A 30 -17.00 -6.92 5.77
N TYR A 31 -15.70 -7.16 5.58
CA TYR A 31 -14.97 -6.56 4.48
C TYR A 31 -15.52 -7.02 3.13
N LYS A 32 -15.72 -8.33 2.97
CA LYS A 32 -16.21 -8.92 1.71
C LYS A 32 -17.54 -8.34 1.25
N THR A 33 -18.39 -7.98 2.19
CA THR A 33 -19.74 -7.49 1.88
C THR A 33 -19.84 -5.97 1.82
N ASN A 34 -18.75 -5.26 2.08
CA ASN A 34 -18.76 -3.80 2.09
C ASN A 34 -18.14 -3.23 0.80
N LYS A 35 -18.98 -3.07 -0.21
CA LYS A 35 -18.52 -2.63 -1.53
C LYS A 35 -17.82 -1.27 -1.51
N LEU A 36 -18.32 -0.35 -0.71
CA LEU A 36 -17.74 1.00 -0.62
C LEU A 36 -16.32 0.94 -0.04
N VAL A 37 -16.15 0.21 1.05
CA VAL A 37 -14.83 0.06 1.68
C VAL A 37 -13.87 -0.66 0.74
N LYS A 38 -14.33 -1.73 0.08
CA LYS A 38 -13.48 -2.46 -0.88
C LYS A 38 -12.95 -1.54 -1.97
N SER A 39 -13.82 -0.70 -2.54
CA SER A 39 -13.42 0.25 -3.56
C SER A 39 -12.38 1.24 -3.05
N GLY A 40 -12.60 1.74 -1.84
CA GLY A 40 -11.65 2.67 -1.21
C GLY A 40 -10.30 2.04 -0.93
N VAL A 41 -10.30 0.81 -0.41
CA VAL A 41 -9.06 0.08 -0.11
C VAL A 41 -8.27 -0.16 -1.39
N GLU A 42 -8.94 -0.62 -2.46
CA GLU A 42 -8.28 -0.88 -3.74
C GLU A 42 -7.66 0.39 -4.30
N ARG A 43 -8.36 1.51 -4.23
CA ARG A 43 -7.82 2.78 -4.71
C ARG A 43 -6.57 3.19 -3.93
N GLN A 44 -6.58 3.02 -2.61
CA GLN A 44 -5.42 3.38 -1.80
C GLN A 44 -4.22 2.46 -2.09
N PHE A 45 -4.45 1.17 -2.34
CA PHE A 45 -3.36 0.29 -2.77
C PHE A 45 -2.79 0.68 -4.12
N GLU A 46 -3.60 1.19 -5.04
CA GLU A 46 -3.09 1.71 -6.30
C GLU A 46 -2.14 2.89 -6.05
N ILE A 47 -2.49 3.77 -5.13
CA ILE A 47 -1.64 4.91 -4.76
C ILE A 47 -0.33 4.42 -4.14
N ILE A 48 -0.41 3.47 -3.20
CA ILE A 48 0.78 2.89 -2.56
C ILE A 48 1.70 2.25 -3.59
N GLY A 49 1.14 1.44 -4.46
CA GLY A 49 1.93 0.74 -5.48
C GLY A 49 2.61 1.70 -6.44
N GLU A 50 1.92 2.76 -6.84
CA GLU A 50 2.51 3.76 -7.73
C GLU A 50 3.65 4.51 -7.03
N ALA A 51 3.44 4.90 -5.76
CA ALA A 51 4.48 5.57 -4.99
C ALA A 51 5.70 4.67 -4.79
N LEU A 52 5.49 3.38 -4.51
CA LEU A 52 6.59 2.42 -4.36
C LEU A 52 7.35 2.25 -5.66
N LYS A 53 6.65 2.20 -6.79
CA LYS A 53 7.28 2.07 -8.11
C LYS A 53 8.15 3.28 -8.40
N GLU A 54 7.66 4.48 -8.12
CA GLU A 54 8.42 5.69 -8.31
C GLU A 54 9.64 5.76 -7.38
N LEU A 55 9.45 5.33 -6.13
CA LEU A 55 10.55 5.24 -5.16
C LEU A 55 11.62 4.28 -5.66
N LYS A 56 11.21 3.11 -6.16
CA LYS A 56 12.13 2.12 -6.73
C LYS A 56 12.94 2.71 -7.88
N ASN A 57 12.28 3.42 -8.79
CA ASN A 57 12.91 3.94 -9.98
C ASN A 57 13.83 5.14 -9.70
N ASN A 58 13.49 5.96 -8.73
CA ASN A 58 14.19 7.21 -8.48
C ASN A 58 15.05 7.21 -7.22
N CYS A 59 14.77 6.33 -6.28
CA CYS A 59 15.43 6.30 -4.96
C CYS A 59 15.60 4.85 -4.50
N SER A 60 16.25 4.02 -5.32
CA SER A 60 16.32 2.59 -5.10
C SER A 60 16.93 2.21 -3.74
N GLU A 61 17.87 3.03 -3.22
CA GLU A 61 18.48 2.76 -1.93
C GLU A 61 17.45 2.75 -0.80
N HIS A 62 16.44 3.60 -0.89
CA HIS A 62 15.37 3.63 0.11
C HIS A 62 14.37 2.50 -0.14
N PHE A 63 14.05 2.26 -1.40
CA PHE A 63 13.16 1.15 -1.76
C PHE A 63 13.70 -0.18 -1.26
N ASP A 64 15.00 -0.39 -1.36
CA ASP A 64 15.63 -1.66 -0.95
C ASP A 64 15.50 -1.95 0.54
N LYS A 65 15.16 -0.96 1.34
CA LYS A 65 14.93 -1.13 2.78
C LYS A 65 13.50 -1.59 3.10
N ILE A 66 12.66 -1.71 2.08
CA ILE A 66 11.27 -2.16 2.24
C ILE A 66 11.19 -3.63 1.82
N SER A 67 10.92 -4.51 2.78
CA SER A 67 11.04 -5.97 2.57
C SER A 67 10.09 -6.53 1.52
N ASP A 68 8.86 -6.03 1.44
CA ASP A 68 7.85 -6.54 0.50
C ASP A 68 7.49 -5.53 -0.60
N GLY A 69 8.36 -4.55 -0.85
CA GLY A 69 8.06 -3.50 -1.81
C GLY A 69 7.65 -4.01 -3.19
N GLN A 70 8.41 -4.94 -3.74
CA GLN A 70 8.10 -5.49 -5.06
C GLN A 70 6.80 -6.30 -5.07
N ARG A 71 6.53 -7.03 -3.99
CA ARG A 71 5.27 -7.78 -3.88
C ARG A 71 4.06 -6.86 -3.87
N ILE A 72 4.17 -5.73 -3.20
CA ILE A 72 3.08 -4.76 -3.15
C ILE A 72 2.89 -4.07 -4.50
N ILE A 73 3.98 -3.77 -5.21
CA ILE A 73 3.88 -3.26 -6.58
C ILE A 73 3.15 -4.26 -7.47
N SER A 74 3.50 -5.54 -7.38
CA SER A 74 2.85 -6.59 -8.17
C SER A 74 1.37 -6.73 -7.81
N PHE A 75 1.05 -6.66 -6.52
CA PHE A 75 -0.33 -6.68 -6.04
C PHE A 75 -1.14 -5.50 -6.61
N ARG A 76 -0.57 -4.30 -6.60
CA ARG A 76 -1.19 -3.11 -7.18
C ARG A 76 -1.48 -3.33 -8.68
N ASN A 77 -0.56 -3.98 -9.40
CA ASN A 77 -0.76 -4.22 -10.82
C ASN A 77 -1.96 -5.14 -11.07
N VAL A 78 -2.17 -6.13 -10.22
CA VAL A 78 -3.35 -7.00 -10.29
C VAL A 78 -4.63 -6.17 -10.08
N ILE A 79 -4.64 -5.30 -9.09
CA ILE A 79 -5.78 -4.42 -8.83
C ILE A 79 -6.06 -3.50 -10.01
N ALA A 80 -5.02 -2.83 -10.50
CA ALA A 80 -5.16 -1.80 -11.54
C ALA A 80 -5.62 -2.35 -12.87
N HIS A 81 -5.21 -3.57 -13.21
CA HIS A 81 -5.55 -4.15 -14.51
C HIS A 81 -6.83 -4.97 -14.49
N GLY A 82 -7.47 -5.11 -13.34
CA GLY A 82 -8.84 -5.62 -13.25
C GLY A 82 -9.09 -7.00 -13.83
N TYR A 83 -8.12 -7.88 -13.76
CA TYR A 83 -8.29 -9.23 -14.30
C TYR A 83 -9.39 -9.98 -13.56
N ALA A 84 -10.43 -10.32 -14.27
CA ALA A 84 -11.60 -11.07 -13.84
C ALA A 84 -12.14 -10.64 -12.47
N PHE A 85 -11.42 -10.90 -11.42
CA PHE A 85 -11.73 -10.41 -10.07
C PHE A 85 -10.54 -10.59 -9.15
N ILE A 86 -10.48 -9.75 -8.15
CA ILE A 86 -9.45 -9.81 -7.13
C ILE A 86 -10.05 -10.56 -5.95
N SER A 87 -9.31 -11.52 -5.41
CA SER A 87 -9.74 -12.23 -4.22
C SER A 87 -9.84 -11.27 -3.03
N ASP A 88 -11.03 -11.16 -2.45
CA ASP A 88 -11.21 -10.35 -1.24
C ASP A 88 -10.38 -10.89 -0.08
N ASN A 89 -10.20 -12.22 -0.01
CA ASN A 89 -9.36 -12.84 1.00
C ASN A 89 -7.91 -12.38 0.89
N LEU A 90 -7.40 -12.29 -0.35
CA LEU A 90 -6.04 -11.83 -0.58
C LEU A 90 -5.87 -10.37 -0.15
N VAL A 91 -6.81 -9.51 -0.56
CA VAL A 91 -6.75 -8.10 -0.17
C VAL A 91 -6.77 -7.97 1.35
N TRP A 92 -7.67 -8.68 2.01
CA TRP A 92 -7.77 -8.66 3.47
C TRP A 92 -6.47 -9.13 4.13
N GLU A 93 -5.86 -10.19 3.60
CA GLU A 93 -4.58 -10.67 4.10
C GLU A 93 -3.50 -9.59 3.99
N VAL A 94 -3.43 -8.90 2.86
CA VAL A 94 -2.44 -7.83 2.66
C VAL A 94 -2.70 -6.69 3.66
N VAL A 95 -3.96 -6.31 3.86
CA VAL A 95 -4.32 -5.27 4.83
C VAL A 95 -3.87 -5.63 6.25
N THR A 96 -4.08 -6.87 6.64
CA THR A 96 -3.85 -7.26 8.03
C THR A 96 -2.42 -7.68 8.34
N THR A 97 -1.68 -8.16 7.35
CA THR A 97 -0.32 -8.68 7.57
C THR A 97 0.77 -7.84 6.91
N LYS A 98 0.60 -7.46 5.66
CA LYS A 98 1.66 -6.76 4.92
C LYS A 98 1.67 -5.26 5.14
N LEU A 99 0.50 -4.66 5.21
CA LEU A 99 0.39 -3.21 5.36
C LEU A 99 1.01 -2.70 6.66
N PRO A 100 0.76 -3.31 7.83
CA PRO A 100 1.39 -2.84 9.06
C PRO A 100 2.91 -2.86 9.00
N THR A 101 3.50 -3.91 8.42
CA THR A 101 4.95 -4.01 8.27
C THR A 101 5.46 -2.93 7.32
N LEU A 102 4.79 -2.72 6.20
CA LEU A 102 5.13 -1.68 5.25
C LEU A 102 5.18 -0.31 5.92
N LEU A 103 4.14 0.03 6.68
CA LEU A 103 4.05 1.33 7.32
C LEU A 103 5.15 1.53 8.36
N LYS A 104 5.51 0.50 9.10
CA LYS A 104 6.63 0.57 10.06
C LYS A 104 7.95 0.81 9.35
N GLU A 105 8.21 0.08 8.28
CA GLU A 105 9.44 0.23 7.51
C GLU A 105 9.54 1.60 6.87
N VAL A 106 8.43 2.08 6.29
CA VAL A 106 8.40 3.40 5.65
C VAL A 106 8.62 4.50 6.69
N GLN A 107 7.97 4.39 7.86
CA GLN A 107 8.14 5.38 8.91
C GLN A 107 9.60 5.42 9.40
N LYS A 108 10.25 4.27 9.49
CA LYS A 108 11.66 4.19 9.88
C LYS A 108 12.54 4.92 8.89
N ILE A 109 12.26 4.79 7.59
CA ILE A 109 13.02 5.50 6.56
C ILE A 109 12.79 7.00 6.69
N VAL A 110 11.54 7.43 6.88
CA VAL A 110 11.22 8.85 7.08
C VAL A 110 12.01 9.41 8.26
N ASN A 111 12.04 8.70 9.37
CA ASN A 111 12.75 9.14 10.56
C ASN A 111 14.26 9.30 10.28
N SER A 112 14.83 8.44 9.45
CA SER A 112 16.25 8.52 9.10
C SER A 112 16.56 9.69 8.17
N LEU A 113 15.56 10.24 7.49
CA LEU A 113 15.73 11.36 6.56
C LEU A 113 15.49 12.73 7.20
N GLN A 114 15.02 12.75 8.43
CA GLN A 114 14.72 13.99 9.15
C GLN A 114 15.79 14.38 10.17
#